data_b8bf911624028697af75ac299910e254
#
_entry.id   b8bf911624028697af75ac299910e254
#
_cell.length_a   1.000
_cell.length_b   1.000
_cell.length_c   1.000
_cell.angle_alpha   90.00
_cell.angle_beta   90.00
_cell.angle_gamma   90.00
#
_symmetry.space_group_name_H-M   'P 1'
#
loop_
_entity.id
_entity.type
_entity.pdbx_description
1 polymer ?
#
loop_
_entity_poly.entity_id
_entity_poly.type
_entity_poly.pdbx_seq_one_letter_code
_entity_poly.pdbx_strand_id
1 'polypeptide(L)'
;GDYVVVETSRGIECGTVTFGNREINDDGLNRPLKKIIRPATAEDIAHLEDNRKKEEKAYGICLKKIIEHNLKMKLVTVEYTFDNNKILFYFTADGRVDFRELVKDLAGIFRTRIELRQIGVRDESKMLGGLGICGREFCCKGFLSDFQPVSIKMAKEQGMSLNPVKISGTCGRLMCCLKYEQEAYSDLLKKTPKIGAYVSTPDGKGTVVDQNLIKGILNIQLQKNPDSPPKSYKVNEVKLIKDGQIKINKNEQEELKGLEG
;
A
#
# COMPACT_ATOMS: atom_id res chain seq x y z
N GLY A 1 -23.57 -5.40 8.90
CA GLY A 1 -24.08 -6.01 7.67
C GLY A 1 -25.29 -5.26 7.09
N ASP A 2 -25.94 -4.42 7.88
CA ASP A 2 -27.08 -3.62 7.43
C ASP A 2 -26.67 -2.56 6.41
N TYR A 3 -27.54 -2.30 5.44
CA TYR A 3 -27.35 -1.21 4.48
C TYR A 3 -27.93 0.08 5.03
N VAL A 4 -27.21 1.19 4.85
CA VAL A 4 -27.59 2.52 5.33
C VAL A 4 -27.31 3.58 4.27
N VAL A 5 -28.16 4.60 4.23
CA VAL A 5 -27.96 5.79 3.42
C VAL A 5 -27.21 6.82 4.24
N VAL A 6 -26.10 7.31 3.72
CA VAL A 6 -25.18 8.22 4.40
C VAL A 6 -24.82 9.41 3.51
N GLU A 7 -24.54 10.54 4.11
CA GLU A 7 -23.94 11.66 3.41
C GLU A 7 -22.42 11.55 3.44
N THR A 8 -21.78 11.61 2.28
CA THR A 8 -20.32 11.59 2.13
C THR A 8 -19.81 12.91 1.52
N SER A 9 -18.51 13.06 1.39
CA SER A 9 -17.92 14.19 0.65
C SER A 9 -18.26 14.18 -0.85
N ARG A 10 -18.73 13.03 -1.36
CA ARG A 10 -19.13 12.84 -2.76
C ARG A 10 -20.64 13.03 -3.01
N GLY A 11 -21.42 13.10 -1.95
CA GLY A 11 -22.88 13.19 -1.97
C GLY A 11 -23.54 12.11 -1.11
N ILE A 12 -24.78 11.79 -1.40
CA ILE A 12 -25.52 10.71 -0.74
C ILE A 12 -25.04 9.38 -1.33
N GLU A 13 -24.70 8.45 -0.46
CA GLU A 13 -24.25 7.10 -0.83
C GLU A 13 -24.95 6.05 0.03
N CYS A 14 -25.06 4.83 -0.47
CA CYS A 14 -25.52 3.69 0.30
C CYS A 14 -24.31 2.84 0.68
N GLY A 15 -24.10 2.65 1.97
CA GLY A 15 -22.99 1.89 2.53
C GLY A 15 -23.44 0.72 3.39
N THR A 16 -22.51 -0.18 3.71
CA THR A 16 -22.75 -1.30 4.62
C THR A 16 -22.14 -1.00 5.98
N VAL A 17 -22.90 -1.21 7.04
CA VAL A 17 -22.43 -1.06 8.42
C VAL A 17 -21.42 -2.15 8.74
N THR A 18 -20.19 -1.74 9.04
CA THR A 18 -19.10 -2.67 9.39
C THR A 18 -19.10 -3.00 10.89
N PHE A 19 -19.41 -2.02 11.72
CA PHE A 19 -19.47 -2.17 13.18
C PHE A 19 -20.75 -1.53 13.73
N GLY A 20 -21.31 -2.13 14.78
CA GLY A 20 -22.41 -1.53 15.55
C GLY A 20 -21.98 -0.29 16.32
N ASN A 21 -22.94 0.33 17.01
CA ASN A 21 -22.68 1.52 17.82
C ASN A 21 -21.65 1.23 18.90
N ARG A 22 -20.66 2.10 19.02
CA ARG A 22 -19.61 2.05 20.06
C ARG A 22 -19.20 3.45 20.45
N GLU A 23 -18.81 3.62 21.69
CA GLU A 23 -18.19 4.85 22.14
C GLU A 23 -16.75 4.91 21.65
N ILE A 24 -16.34 6.07 21.15
CA ILE A 24 -14.98 6.36 20.70
C ILE A 24 -14.53 7.69 21.30
N ASN A 25 -13.25 7.81 21.61
CA ASN A 25 -12.66 9.07 22.05
C ASN A 25 -12.46 9.98 20.84
N ASP A 26 -12.82 11.24 20.97
CA ASP A 26 -12.70 12.24 19.89
C ASP A 26 -11.24 12.59 19.53
N ASP A 27 -10.27 12.31 20.42
CA ASP A 27 -8.86 12.66 20.27
C ASP A 27 -8.17 12.06 19.00
N GLY A 28 -8.79 11.06 18.37
CA GLY A 28 -8.27 10.40 17.17
C GLY A 28 -9.02 10.72 15.88
N LEU A 29 -10.05 11.58 15.92
CA LEU A 29 -10.87 11.88 14.76
C LEU A 29 -10.29 13.04 13.95
N ASN A 30 -9.70 12.74 12.80
CA ASN A 30 -9.16 13.74 11.87
C ASN A 30 -10.25 14.56 11.15
N ARG A 31 -11.53 14.17 11.23
CA ARG A 31 -12.67 14.83 10.58
C ARG A 31 -13.95 14.64 11.40
N PRO A 32 -14.89 15.61 11.37
CA PRO A 32 -16.17 15.43 12.03
C PRO A 32 -16.93 14.23 11.43
N LEU A 33 -17.52 13.42 12.29
CA LEU A 33 -18.34 12.28 11.87
C LEU A 33 -19.61 12.77 11.16
N LYS A 34 -19.91 12.16 10.02
CA LYS A 34 -21.16 12.39 9.31
C LYS A 34 -22.24 11.43 9.81
N LYS A 35 -23.47 11.91 9.92
CA LYS A 35 -24.59 11.12 10.41
C LYS A 35 -25.07 10.14 9.35
N ILE A 36 -25.54 8.98 9.78
CA ILE A 36 -26.38 8.11 8.97
C ILE A 36 -27.72 8.81 8.80
N ILE A 37 -28.22 8.94 7.57
CA ILE A 37 -29.48 9.60 7.26
C ILE A 37 -30.63 8.69 7.64
N ARG A 38 -30.61 7.43 7.15
CA ARG A 38 -31.62 6.41 7.41
C ARG A 38 -31.10 5.00 7.07
N PRO A 39 -31.74 3.94 7.56
CA PRO A 39 -31.57 2.60 7.00
C PRO A 39 -31.97 2.57 5.52
N ALA A 40 -31.29 1.71 4.74
CA ALA A 40 -31.65 1.51 3.33
C ALA A 40 -32.94 0.70 3.22
N THR A 41 -33.79 1.08 2.25
CA THR A 41 -34.99 0.34 1.91
C THR A 41 -34.68 -0.76 0.88
N ALA A 42 -35.62 -1.67 0.63
CA ALA A 42 -35.50 -2.65 -0.43
C ALA A 42 -35.34 -2.01 -1.82
N GLU A 43 -35.96 -0.84 -2.03
CA GLU A 43 -35.82 -0.06 -3.27
C GLU A 43 -34.41 0.49 -3.42
N ASP A 44 -33.77 0.96 -2.34
CA ASP A 44 -32.40 1.44 -2.35
C ASP A 44 -31.42 0.31 -2.73
N ILE A 45 -31.66 -0.89 -2.21
CA ILE A 45 -30.85 -2.07 -2.52
C ILE A 45 -31.03 -2.49 -3.99
N ALA A 46 -32.26 -2.52 -4.47
CA ALA A 46 -32.54 -2.79 -5.89
C ALA A 46 -31.89 -1.74 -6.81
N HIS A 47 -31.91 -0.47 -6.39
CA HIS A 47 -31.24 0.61 -7.11
C HIS A 47 -29.71 0.43 -7.18
N LEU A 48 -29.08 -0.01 -6.09
CA LEU A 48 -27.64 -0.36 -6.09
C LEU A 48 -27.33 -1.48 -7.07
N GLU A 49 -28.15 -2.53 -7.12
CA GLU A 49 -27.96 -3.63 -8.06
C GLU A 49 -28.14 -3.20 -9.51
N ASP A 50 -29.09 -2.31 -9.78
CA ASP A 50 -29.28 -1.73 -11.10
C ASP A 50 -28.08 -0.84 -11.50
N ASN A 51 -27.56 -0.04 -10.56
CA ASN A 51 -26.36 0.75 -10.80
C ASN A 51 -25.14 -0.13 -11.13
N ARG A 52 -24.93 -1.26 -10.44
CA ARG A 52 -23.84 -2.20 -10.79
C ARG A 52 -23.97 -2.72 -12.23
N LYS A 53 -25.17 -3.05 -12.67
CA LYS A 53 -25.41 -3.48 -14.07
C LYS A 53 -25.12 -2.34 -15.07
N LYS A 54 -25.44 -1.10 -14.72
CA LYS A 54 -25.11 0.09 -15.52
C LYS A 54 -23.59 0.34 -15.56
N GLU A 55 -22.90 0.16 -14.45
CA GLU A 55 -21.45 0.29 -14.33
C GLU A 55 -20.72 -0.70 -15.24
N GLU A 56 -21.12 -1.97 -15.27
CA GLU A 56 -20.54 -2.99 -16.17
C GLU A 56 -20.75 -2.60 -17.65
N LYS A 57 -21.94 -2.13 -18.02
CA LYS A 57 -22.20 -1.65 -19.38
C LYS A 57 -21.36 -0.42 -19.72
N ALA A 58 -21.29 0.56 -18.78
CA ALA A 58 -20.51 1.77 -18.96
C ALA A 58 -19.01 1.47 -19.08
N TYR A 59 -18.50 0.49 -18.32
CA TYR A 59 -17.14 0.01 -18.42
C TYR A 59 -16.82 -0.50 -19.84
N GLY A 60 -17.68 -1.36 -20.38
CA GLY A 60 -17.50 -1.91 -21.74
C GLY A 60 -17.56 -0.84 -22.83
N ILE A 61 -18.44 0.16 -22.69
CA ILE A 61 -18.56 1.28 -23.63
C ILE A 61 -17.31 2.17 -23.55
N CYS A 62 -16.89 2.54 -22.34
CA CYS A 62 -15.72 3.38 -22.15
C CYS A 62 -14.45 2.71 -22.69
N LEU A 63 -14.28 1.40 -22.49
CA LEU A 63 -13.13 0.65 -22.99
C LEU A 63 -13.03 0.70 -24.51
N LYS A 64 -14.17 0.54 -25.21
CA LYS A 64 -14.21 0.68 -26.68
C LYS A 64 -13.81 2.09 -27.11
N LYS A 65 -14.32 3.12 -26.43
CA LYS A 65 -14.02 4.52 -26.76
C LYS A 65 -12.56 4.88 -26.47
N ILE A 66 -11.94 4.34 -25.42
CA ILE A 66 -10.49 4.49 -25.16
C ILE A 66 -9.67 3.95 -26.34
N ILE A 67 -10.06 2.79 -26.89
CA ILE A 67 -9.40 2.19 -28.05
C ILE A 67 -9.62 3.02 -29.31
N GLU A 68 -10.86 3.48 -29.57
CA GLU A 68 -11.19 4.32 -30.74
C GLU A 68 -10.38 5.64 -30.73
N HIS A 69 -10.22 6.27 -29.58
CA HIS A 69 -9.41 7.48 -29.43
C HIS A 69 -7.90 7.22 -29.27
N ASN A 70 -7.46 5.96 -29.31
CA ASN A 70 -6.06 5.54 -29.15
C ASN A 70 -5.38 6.16 -27.92
N LEU A 71 -6.08 6.18 -26.77
CA LEU A 71 -5.59 6.76 -25.53
C LEU A 71 -4.70 5.77 -24.77
N LYS A 72 -3.53 6.24 -24.33
CA LYS A 72 -2.61 5.44 -23.48
C LYS A 72 -3.03 5.51 -22.01
N MET A 73 -4.15 4.86 -21.69
CA MET A 73 -4.68 4.77 -20.35
C MET A 73 -5.34 3.41 -20.11
N LYS A 74 -5.35 2.94 -18.88
CA LYS A 74 -6.00 1.70 -18.47
C LYS A 74 -7.21 2.04 -17.61
N LEU A 75 -8.41 1.72 -18.06
CA LEU A 75 -9.63 1.83 -17.25
C LEU A 75 -9.58 0.81 -16.11
N VAL A 76 -9.82 1.25 -14.89
CA VAL A 76 -9.79 0.40 -13.68
C VAL A 76 -11.21 0.01 -13.27
N THR A 77 -12.07 1.01 -13.03
CA THR A 77 -13.47 0.78 -12.66
C THR A 77 -14.34 1.98 -13.04
N VAL A 78 -15.64 1.76 -13.01
CA VAL A 78 -16.67 2.78 -13.22
C VAL A 78 -17.62 2.75 -12.03
N GLU A 79 -18.00 3.91 -11.51
CA GLU A 79 -18.95 4.05 -10.41
C GLU A 79 -20.04 5.04 -10.77
N TYR A 80 -21.29 4.67 -10.57
CA TYR A 80 -22.42 5.60 -10.55
C TYR A 80 -22.61 6.14 -9.14
N THR A 81 -22.80 7.44 -8.98
CA THR A 81 -23.25 7.97 -7.69
C THR A 81 -24.65 7.45 -7.39
N PHE A 82 -24.97 7.29 -6.11
CA PHE A 82 -26.26 6.73 -5.68
C PHE A 82 -27.46 7.51 -6.23
N ASP A 83 -27.32 8.81 -6.42
CA ASP A 83 -28.34 9.70 -7.01
C ASP A 83 -28.33 9.70 -8.56
N ASN A 84 -27.48 8.92 -9.20
CA ASN A 84 -27.26 8.85 -10.66
C ASN A 84 -26.92 10.20 -11.34
N ASN A 85 -26.54 11.22 -10.59
CA ASN A 85 -26.23 12.55 -11.12
C ASN A 85 -24.87 12.62 -11.81
N LYS A 86 -23.97 11.65 -11.55
CA LYS A 86 -22.68 11.57 -12.23
C LYS A 86 -22.14 10.12 -12.32
N ILE A 87 -21.25 9.93 -13.28
CA ILE A 87 -20.50 8.70 -13.47
C ILE A 87 -19.03 9.03 -13.33
N LEU A 88 -18.34 8.26 -12.47
CA LEU A 88 -16.90 8.37 -12.25
C LEU A 88 -16.20 7.23 -12.97
N PHE A 89 -15.21 7.55 -13.77
CA PHE A 89 -14.34 6.60 -14.45
C PHE A 89 -12.94 6.69 -13.85
N TYR A 90 -12.50 5.65 -13.19
CA TYR A 90 -11.15 5.59 -12.60
C TYR A 90 -10.19 4.92 -13.55
N PHE A 91 -9.06 5.54 -13.78
CA PHE A 91 -8.06 5.03 -14.71
C PHE A 91 -6.63 5.25 -14.20
N THR A 92 -5.69 4.44 -14.70
CA THR A 92 -4.26 4.65 -14.53
C THR A 92 -3.61 4.99 -15.87
N ALA A 93 -2.55 5.79 -15.83
CA ALA A 93 -1.72 6.13 -16.98
C ALA A 93 -0.33 6.55 -16.53
N ASP A 94 0.69 6.31 -17.37
CA ASP A 94 2.09 6.67 -17.07
C ASP A 94 2.37 8.17 -17.14
N GLY A 95 1.46 8.95 -17.69
CA GLY A 95 1.60 10.39 -17.84
C GLY A 95 0.27 11.11 -17.99
N ARG A 96 0.33 12.33 -18.45
CA ARG A 96 -0.86 13.13 -18.69
C ARG A 96 -1.57 12.67 -19.98
N VAL A 97 -2.86 12.36 -19.87
CA VAL A 97 -3.72 11.94 -20.98
C VAL A 97 -4.66 13.07 -21.35
N ASP A 98 -4.81 13.37 -22.64
CA ASP A 98 -5.85 14.28 -23.14
C ASP A 98 -7.12 13.48 -23.46
N PHE A 99 -8.08 13.56 -22.57
CA PHE A 99 -9.34 12.82 -22.65
C PHE A 99 -10.55 13.69 -23.00
N ARG A 100 -10.36 14.90 -23.54
CA ARG A 100 -11.46 15.85 -23.84
C ARG A 100 -12.49 15.26 -24.79
N GLU A 101 -12.06 14.63 -25.86
CA GLU A 101 -12.97 14.00 -26.83
C GLU A 101 -13.66 12.76 -26.24
N LEU A 102 -12.95 11.96 -25.47
CA LEU A 102 -13.54 10.83 -24.71
C LEU A 102 -14.67 11.29 -23.79
N VAL A 103 -14.47 12.40 -23.07
CA VAL A 103 -15.51 12.95 -22.17
C VAL A 103 -16.74 13.39 -22.96
N LYS A 104 -16.57 14.04 -24.13
CA LYS A 104 -17.68 14.46 -24.99
C LYS A 104 -18.49 13.26 -25.47
N ASP A 105 -17.83 12.22 -25.95
CA ASP A 105 -18.47 11.00 -26.42
C ASP A 105 -19.26 10.32 -25.30
N LEU A 106 -18.61 10.13 -24.13
CA LEU A 106 -19.28 9.53 -22.98
C LEU A 106 -20.46 10.36 -22.47
N ALA A 107 -20.33 11.70 -22.43
CA ALA A 107 -21.42 12.59 -22.05
C ALA A 107 -22.59 12.53 -23.04
N GLY A 108 -22.31 12.41 -24.35
CA GLY A 108 -23.33 12.20 -25.38
C GLY A 108 -24.08 10.88 -25.24
N ILE A 109 -23.38 9.80 -24.87
CA ILE A 109 -23.96 8.46 -24.70
C ILE A 109 -24.80 8.37 -23.40
N PHE A 110 -24.23 8.79 -22.28
CA PHE A 110 -24.85 8.59 -20.96
C PHE A 110 -25.77 9.74 -20.54
N ARG A 111 -25.67 10.89 -21.18
CA ARG A 111 -26.45 12.11 -20.86
C ARG A 111 -26.41 12.50 -19.38
N THR A 112 -25.28 12.23 -18.75
CA THR A 112 -25.02 12.40 -17.32
C THR A 112 -23.65 13.06 -17.18
N ARG A 113 -23.38 13.73 -16.07
CA ARG A 113 -22.08 14.33 -15.79
C ARG A 113 -20.99 13.25 -15.71
N ILE A 114 -20.00 13.36 -16.54
CA ILE A 114 -18.85 12.44 -16.59
C ILE A 114 -17.68 13.05 -15.83
N GLU A 115 -17.06 12.25 -14.97
CA GLU A 115 -15.87 12.62 -14.22
C GLU A 115 -14.81 11.52 -14.42
N LEU A 116 -13.69 11.88 -15.04
CA LEU A 116 -12.52 11.01 -15.23
C LEU A 116 -11.49 11.30 -14.14
N ARG A 117 -11.13 10.26 -13.38
CA ARG A 117 -10.15 10.36 -12.29
C ARG A 117 -8.95 9.47 -12.54
N GLN A 118 -7.80 10.09 -12.73
CA GLN A 118 -6.55 9.36 -12.72
C GLN A 118 -6.20 8.96 -11.28
N ILE A 119 -5.89 7.68 -11.09
CA ILE A 119 -5.51 7.11 -9.79
C ILE A 119 -4.10 6.52 -9.88
N GLY A 120 -3.44 6.40 -8.73
CA GLY A 120 -2.14 5.73 -8.65
C GLY A 120 -2.27 4.20 -8.72
N VAL A 121 -1.18 3.53 -9.11
CA VAL A 121 -1.14 2.05 -9.22
C VAL A 121 -1.44 1.33 -7.89
N ARG A 122 -1.18 1.97 -6.75
CA ARG A 122 -1.54 1.41 -5.44
C ARG A 122 -3.04 1.54 -5.17
N ASP A 123 -3.66 2.65 -5.56
CA ASP A 123 -5.11 2.84 -5.45
C ASP A 123 -5.84 1.87 -6.38
N GLU A 124 -5.31 1.63 -7.59
CA GLU A 124 -5.78 0.57 -8.47
C GLU A 124 -5.77 -0.79 -7.75
N SER A 125 -4.62 -1.16 -7.15
CA SER A 125 -4.51 -2.42 -6.40
C SER A 125 -5.45 -2.47 -5.20
N LYS A 126 -5.67 -1.35 -4.50
CA LYS A 126 -6.63 -1.23 -3.39
C LYS A 126 -8.07 -1.46 -3.85
N MET A 127 -8.46 -0.90 -4.99
CA MET A 127 -9.81 -1.04 -5.56
C MET A 127 -10.06 -2.47 -6.04
N LEU A 128 -9.14 -3.04 -6.82
CA LEU A 128 -9.26 -4.40 -7.34
C LEU A 128 -9.17 -5.46 -6.23
N GLY A 129 -8.30 -5.22 -5.24
CA GLY A 129 -8.02 -6.18 -4.18
C GLY A 129 -7.14 -7.33 -4.66
N GLY A 130 -6.95 -8.31 -3.77
CA GLY A 130 -6.16 -9.51 -4.04
C GLY A 130 -5.29 -9.90 -2.85
N LEU A 131 -4.43 -10.89 -3.07
CA LEU A 131 -3.51 -11.42 -2.08
C LEU A 131 -2.08 -10.96 -2.36
N GLY A 132 -1.38 -10.56 -1.30
CA GLY A 132 0.05 -10.26 -1.37
C GLY A 132 0.90 -11.52 -1.46
N ILE A 133 2.21 -11.36 -1.66
CA ILE A 133 3.18 -12.46 -1.65
C ILE A 133 3.22 -13.23 -0.31
N CYS A 134 2.71 -12.61 0.76
CA CYS A 134 2.57 -13.21 2.09
C CYS A 134 1.28 -14.06 2.25
N GLY A 135 0.45 -14.18 1.21
CA GLY A 135 -0.82 -14.90 1.24
C GLY A 135 -1.97 -14.21 1.97
N ARG A 136 -1.75 -12.97 2.47
CA ARG A 136 -2.80 -12.15 3.11
C ARG A 136 -3.38 -11.16 2.11
N GLU A 137 -4.59 -10.67 2.38
CA GLU A 137 -5.18 -9.56 1.63
C GLU A 137 -4.23 -8.36 1.59
N PHE A 138 -4.30 -7.59 0.50
CA PHE A 138 -3.46 -6.39 0.35
C PHE A 138 -3.61 -5.47 1.56
N CYS A 139 -2.48 -5.07 2.17
CA CYS A 139 -2.46 -4.17 3.33
C CYS A 139 -3.22 -2.87 3.07
N CYS A 140 -3.10 -2.30 1.86
CA CYS A 140 -3.79 -1.07 1.46
C CYS A 140 -5.30 -1.24 1.37
N LYS A 141 -5.82 -2.45 1.12
CA LYS A 141 -7.25 -2.74 1.11
C LYS A 141 -7.78 -3.08 2.51
N GLY A 142 -7.02 -3.88 3.28
CA GLY A 142 -7.46 -4.37 4.58
C GLY A 142 -7.39 -3.30 5.68
N PHE A 143 -6.19 -2.90 6.11
CA PHE A 143 -6.04 -2.11 7.34
C PHE A 143 -5.17 -0.84 7.20
N LEU A 144 -4.38 -0.69 6.12
CA LEU A 144 -3.60 0.53 5.86
C LEU A 144 -4.37 1.47 4.93
N SER A 145 -5.37 2.17 5.48
CA SER A 145 -6.18 3.13 4.74
C SER A 145 -5.38 4.36 4.33
N ASP A 146 -4.50 4.85 5.23
CA ASP A 146 -3.66 6.01 5.01
C ASP A 146 -2.26 5.59 4.58
N PHE A 147 -1.90 5.98 3.37
CA PHE A 147 -0.60 5.67 2.82
C PHE A 147 0.46 6.67 3.30
N GLN A 148 1.58 6.12 3.78
CA GLN A 148 2.80 6.88 4.06
C GLN A 148 3.92 6.43 3.13
N PRO A 149 4.80 7.35 2.69
CA PRO A 149 5.91 7.01 1.80
C PRO A 149 6.81 5.91 2.36
N VAL A 150 7.21 4.99 1.51
CA VAL A 150 8.13 3.89 1.82
C VAL A 150 9.45 4.15 1.12
N SER A 151 10.57 3.94 1.81
CA SER A 151 11.90 4.12 1.24
C SER A 151 12.70 2.82 1.19
N ILE A 152 13.66 2.75 0.27
CA ILE A 152 14.60 1.64 0.12
C ILE A 152 15.40 1.44 1.43
N LYS A 153 15.69 2.51 2.14
CA LYS A 153 16.37 2.48 3.44
C LYS A 153 15.63 1.58 4.44
N MET A 154 14.29 1.64 4.47
CA MET A 154 13.47 0.80 5.36
C MET A 154 13.66 -0.69 5.04
N ALA A 155 13.67 -1.07 3.75
CA ALA A 155 13.92 -2.45 3.34
C ALA A 155 15.30 -2.96 3.82
N LYS A 156 16.33 -2.11 3.72
CA LYS A 156 17.69 -2.46 4.18
C LYS A 156 17.79 -2.54 5.69
N GLU A 157 17.16 -1.65 6.42
CA GLU A 157 17.10 -1.68 7.90
C GLU A 157 16.37 -2.92 8.41
N GLN A 158 15.40 -3.43 7.66
CA GLN A 158 14.67 -4.67 7.96
C GLN A 158 15.40 -5.94 7.48
N GLY A 159 16.61 -5.80 6.95
CA GLY A 159 17.44 -6.94 6.51
C GLY A 159 16.95 -7.61 5.24
N MET A 160 16.12 -6.94 4.43
CA MET A 160 15.65 -7.47 3.17
C MET A 160 16.69 -7.31 2.06
N SER A 161 16.73 -8.31 1.18
CA SER A 161 17.49 -8.18 -0.08
C SER A 161 16.89 -7.08 -0.93
N LEU A 162 17.74 -6.20 -1.48
CA LEU A 162 17.30 -5.09 -2.36
C LEU A 162 16.91 -5.54 -3.78
N ASN A 163 16.50 -6.79 -3.94
CA ASN A 163 15.95 -7.28 -5.19
C ASN A 163 14.53 -6.72 -5.39
N PRO A 164 14.25 -6.01 -6.49
CA PRO A 164 12.93 -5.42 -6.78
C PRO A 164 11.77 -6.41 -6.60
N VAL A 165 11.93 -7.64 -7.06
CA VAL A 165 10.91 -8.70 -6.96
C VAL A 165 10.56 -9.04 -5.50
N LYS A 166 11.52 -8.91 -4.58
CA LYS A 166 11.33 -9.27 -3.16
C LYS A 166 10.81 -8.12 -2.30
N ILE A 167 11.01 -6.87 -2.73
CA ILE A 167 10.63 -5.68 -1.96
C ILE A 167 9.46 -4.93 -2.56
N SER A 168 8.99 -5.31 -3.76
CA SER A 168 7.82 -4.70 -4.40
C SER A 168 6.54 -5.47 -4.08
N GLY A 169 5.46 -4.73 -3.89
CA GLY A 169 4.11 -5.28 -3.88
C GLY A 169 3.59 -5.52 -5.29
N THR A 170 2.42 -6.13 -5.40
CA THR A 170 1.73 -6.39 -6.68
C THR A 170 1.47 -5.10 -7.47
N CYS A 171 1.37 -3.96 -6.79
CA CYS A 171 1.23 -2.64 -7.43
C CYS A 171 2.52 -2.11 -8.08
N GLY A 172 3.64 -2.86 -8.05
CA GLY A 172 4.94 -2.43 -8.57
C GLY A 172 5.67 -1.36 -7.73
N ARG A 173 5.13 -0.96 -6.58
CA ARG A 173 5.78 -0.05 -5.62
C ARG A 173 6.29 -0.82 -4.41
N LEU A 174 7.16 -0.20 -3.60
CA LEU A 174 7.65 -0.82 -2.37
C LEU A 174 6.48 -1.28 -1.47
N MET A 175 6.66 -2.43 -0.82
CA MET A 175 5.64 -3.04 0.03
C MET A 175 5.24 -2.13 1.20
N CYS A 176 3.94 -1.95 1.42
CA CYS A 176 3.39 -1.11 2.50
C CYS A 176 3.78 -1.60 3.90
N CYS A 177 3.95 -2.93 4.09
CA CYS A 177 4.35 -3.53 5.36
C CYS A 177 5.73 -3.04 5.83
N LEU A 178 6.63 -2.66 4.92
CA LEU A 178 7.93 -2.08 5.28
C LEU A 178 7.76 -0.82 6.16
N LYS A 179 6.84 0.05 5.80
CA LYS A 179 6.56 1.25 6.61
C LYS A 179 5.80 0.91 7.88
N TYR A 180 4.84 0.00 7.80
CA TYR A 180 4.06 -0.44 8.95
C TYR A 180 4.92 -1.05 10.06
N GLU A 181 5.92 -1.85 9.67
CA GLU A 181 6.82 -2.53 10.62
C GLU A 181 8.04 -1.69 11.02
N GLN A 182 8.28 -0.54 10.34
CA GLN A 182 9.51 0.25 10.48
C GLN A 182 9.82 0.68 11.91
N GLU A 183 8.81 1.04 12.69
CA GLU A 183 9.00 1.51 14.07
C GLU A 183 9.57 0.38 14.94
N ALA A 184 9.00 -0.82 14.85
CA ALA A 184 9.47 -1.99 15.59
C ALA A 184 10.92 -2.36 15.22
N TYR A 185 11.25 -2.36 13.92
CA TYR A 185 12.62 -2.61 13.46
C TYR A 185 13.58 -1.52 13.91
N SER A 186 13.18 -0.26 13.88
CA SER A 186 14.02 0.86 14.35
C SER A 186 14.37 0.74 15.82
N ASP A 187 13.42 0.30 16.66
CA ASP A 187 13.66 0.09 18.09
C ASP A 187 14.58 -1.12 18.36
N LEU A 188 14.46 -2.17 17.56
CA LEU A 188 15.37 -3.31 17.63
C LEU A 188 16.79 -2.91 17.19
N LEU A 189 16.93 -2.13 16.13
CA LEU A 189 18.22 -1.66 15.62
C LEU A 189 18.96 -0.74 16.60
N LYS A 190 18.25 0.02 17.43
CA LYS A 190 18.88 0.83 18.51
C LYS A 190 19.54 -0.05 19.57
N LYS A 191 19.03 -1.25 19.79
CA LYS A 191 19.48 -2.19 20.83
C LYS A 191 20.42 -3.27 20.32
N THR A 192 20.56 -3.40 19.01
CA THR A 192 21.32 -4.50 18.38
C THR A 192 22.53 -3.95 17.62
N PRO A 193 23.74 -4.52 17.79
CA PRO A 193 24.90 -4.18 16.97
C PRO A 193 24.61 -4.37 15.49
N LYS A 194 24.90 -3.36 14.67
CA LYS A 194 24.64 -3.39 13.21
C LYS A 194 25.61 -4.28 12.47
N ILE A 195 25.26 -4.67 11.26
CA ILE A 195 26.19 -5.38 10.35
C ILE A 195 27.45 -4.53 10.16
N GLY A 196 28.62 -5.18 10.25
CA GLY A 196 29.93 -4.54 10.24
C GLY A 196 30.37 -3.99 11.61
N ALA A 197 29.55 -4.13 12.66
CA ALA A 197 29.95 -3.78 14.02
C ALA A 197 31.05 -4.71 14.53
N TYR A 198 32.02 -4.13 15.25
CA TYR A 198 33.06 -4.88 15.96
C TYR A 198 32.61 -5.12 17.39
N VAL A 199 32.65 -6.41 17.79
CA VAL A 199 32.02 -6.86 19.02
C VAL A 199 32.90 -7.85 19.78
N SER A 200 32.67 -7.99 21.08
CA SER A 200 33.28 -9.01 21.93
C SER A 200 32.25 -10.09 22.27
N THR A 201 32.61 -11.35 22.02
CA THR A 201 31.81 -12.54 22.33
C THR A 201 32.51 -13.37 23.39
N PRO A 202 31.86 -14.39 23.99
CA PRO A 202 32.52 -15.33 24.88
C PRO A 202 33.71 -16.06 24.27
N ASP A 203 33.70 -16.32 22.95
CA ASP A 203 34.75 -17.00 22.20
C ASP A 203 35.87 -16.08 21.69
N GLY A 204 35.71 -14.77 21.85
CA GLY A 204 36.68 -13.77 21.41
C GLY A 204 36.07 -12.61 20.66
N LYS A 205 36.90 -11.74 20.07
CA LYS A 205 36.44 -10.56 19.31
C LYS A 205 36.16 -10.97 17.87
N GLY A 206 35.15 -10.29 17.25
CA GLY A 206 34.75 -10.55 15.88
C GLY A 206 33.95 -9.40 15.28
N THR A 207 33.54 -9.58 14.02
CA THR A 207 32.74 -8.63 13.26
C THR A 207 31.37 -9.25 12.94
N VAL A 208 30.33 -8.50 13.13
CA VAL A 208 28.97 -8.92 12.76
C VAL A 208 28.85 -8.96 11.24
N VAL A 209 28.59 -10.11 10.68
CA VAL A 209 28.45 -10.31 9.22
C VAL A 209 27.00 -10.39 8.78
N ASP A 210 26.12 -10.87 9.69
CA ASP A 210 24.69 -10.97 9.44
C ASP A 210 23.92 -10.89 10.75
N GLN A 211 22.63 -10.51 10.69
CA GLN A 211 21.79 -10.36 11.87
C GLN A 211 20.34 -10.75 11.60
N ASN A 212 19.70 -11.36 12.58
CA ASN A 212 18.25 -11.55 12.61
C ASN A 212 17.69 -10.75 13.78
N LEU A 213 17.17 -9.57 13.49
CA LEU A 213 16.68 -8.62 14.49
C LEU A 213 15.52 -9.18 15.33
N ILE A 214 14.58 -9.88 14.69
CA ILE A 214 13.38 -10.43 15.36
C ILE A 214 13.77 -11.55 16.32
N LYS A 215 14.71 -12.42 15.93
CA LYS A 215 15.19 -13.52 16.79
C LYS A 215 16.25 -13.08 17.79
N GLY A 216 16.80 -11.86 17.64
CA GLY A 216 17.91 -11.36 18.45
C GLY A 216 19.19 -12.19 18.27
N ILE A 217 19.46 -12.67 17.04
CA ILE A 217 20.62 -13.50 16.72
C ILE A 217 21.57 -12.70 15.82
N LEU A 218 22.85 -12.75 16.15
CA LEU A 218 23.96 -12.18 15.39
C LEU A 218 24.88 -13.28 14.89
N ASN A 219 25.21 -13.26 13.60
CA ASN A 219 26.24 -14.12 13.02
C ASN A 219 27.55 -13.34 12.98
N ILE A 220 28.54 -13.82 13.70
CA ILE A 220 29.80 -13.12 13.96
C ILE A 220 30.96 -13.91 13.40
N GLN A 221 31.79 -13.26 12.59
CA GLN A 221 33.05 -13.77 12.10
C GLN A 221 34.13 -13.47 13.15
N LEU A 222 34.65 -14.51 13.79
CA LEU A 222 35.70 -14.37 14.82
C LEU A 222 37.05 -14.05 14.20
N GLN A 223 37.80 -13.12 14.81
CA GLN A 223 39.15 -12.76 14.35
C GLN A 223 40.16 -13.89 14.48
N LYS A 224 39.99 -14.77 15.47
CA LYS A 224 40.91 -15.90 15.71
C LYS A 224 40.86 -16.93 14.56
N ASN A 225 39.74 -17.06 13.89
CA ASN A 225 39.52 -18.04 12.82
C ASN A 225 38.78 -17.38 11.65
N PRO A 226 39.45 -16.56 10.83
CA PRO A 226 38.78 -15.81 9.73
C PRO A 226 38.26 -16.74 8.63
N ASP A 227 38.80 -17.94 8.46
CA ASP A 227 38.39 -18.91 7.44
C ASP A 227 37.28 -19.88 7.92
N SER A 228 36.87 -19.81 9.20
CA SER A 228 35.79 -20.62 9.72
C SER A 228 34.42 -19.97 9.42
N PRO A 229 33.34 -20.76 9.31
CA PRO A 229 32.00 -20.19 9.13
C PRO A 229 31.63 -19.30 10.33
N PRO A 230 30.83 -18.23 10.10
CA PRO A 230 30.37 -17.35 11.17
C PRO A 230 29.60 -18.12 12.24
N LYS A 231 29.84 -17.78 13.51
CA LYS A 231 29.14 -18.38 14.65
C LYS A 231 27.96 -17.49 15.05
N SER A 232 26.86 -18.13 15.46
CA SER A 232 25.64 -17.45 15.93
C SER A 232 25.68 -17.20 17.42
N TYR A 233 25.37 -15.97 17.84
CA TYR A 233 25.26 -15.55 19.25
C TYR A 233 23.98 -14.80 19.47
N LYS A 234 23.45 -14.83 20.69
CA LYS A 234 22.34 -13.95 21.09
C LYS A 234 22.88 -12.54 21.36
N VAL A 235 22.07 -11.52 21.08
CA VAL A 235 22.43 -10.11 21.33
C VAL A 235 22.91 -9.89 22.76
N ASN A 236 22.31 -10.57 23.74
CA ASN A 236 22.65 -10.45 25.16
C ASN A 236 24.04 -11.02 25.53
N GLU A 237 24.62 -11.88 24.69
CA GLU A 237 25.93 -12.54 24.90
C GLU A 237 27.08 -11.71 24.32
N VAL A 238 26.72 -10.60 23.61
CA VAL A 238 27.68 -9.84 22.82
C VAL A 238 27.79 -8.41 23.37
N LYS A 239 29.04 -7.92 23.54
CA LYS A 239 29.30 -6.53 23.93
C LYS A 239 29.80 -5.74 22.73
N LEU A 240 29.13 -4.62 22.43
CA LEU A 240 29.53 -3.69 21.36
C LEU A 240 30.84 -2.99 21.72
N ILE A 241 31.81 -3.02 20.80
CA ILE A 241 33.09 -2.29 20.90
C ILE A 241 33.01 -1.06 19.97
N LYS A 242 32.62 -1.26 18.70
CA LYS A 242 32.46 -0.21 17.69
C LYS A 242 31.27 -0.58 16.80
N ASP A 243 30.33 0.36 16.67
CA ASP A 243 29.12 0.09 15.86
C ASP A 243 29.40 0.18 14.34
N GLY A 244 28.60 -0.54 13.59
CA GLY A 244 28.61 -0.54 12.14
C GLY A 244 27.71 0.57 11.56
N GLN A 245 27.80 0.76 10.25
CA GLN A 245 26.93 1.70 9.51
C GLN A 245 26.16 0.96 8.42
N ILE A 246 24.85 1.19 8.37
CA ILE A 246 24.03 0.72 7.26
C ILE A 246 24.27 1.65 6.07
N LYS A 247 25.02 1.16 5.08
CA LYS A 247 25.33 1.92 3.85
C LYS A 247 24.48 1.38 2.70
N ILE A 248 23.86 2.26 1.95
CA ILE A 248 23.21 1.97 0.67
C ILE A 248 24.15 2.42 -0.44
N ASN A 249 24.41 1.55 -1.40
CA ASN A 249 25.21 1.91 -2.56
C ASN A 249 24.40 2.90 -3.41
N LYS A 250 25.03 3.94 -3.95
CA LYS A 250 24.36 4.95 -4.77
C LYS A 250 23.70 4.35 -6.02
N ASN A 251 24.36 3.38 -6.65
CA ASN A 251 23.82 2.70 -7.82
C ASN A 251 22.55 1.91 -7.49
N GLU A 252 22.54 1.17 -6.37
CA GLU A 252 21.36 0.45 -5.89
C GLU A 252 20.20 1.40 -5.58
N GLN A 253 20.52 2.59 -5.07
CA GLN A 253 19.49 3.59 -4.76
C GLN A 253 18.89 4.20 -6.03
N GLU A 254 19.70 4.46 -7.06
CA GLU A 254 19.22 5.00 -8.35
C GLU A 254 18.36 3.99 -9.10
N GLU A 255 18.76 2.72 -9.18
CA GLU A 255 18.01 1.65 -9.83
C GLU A 255 16.62 1.41 -9.18
N LEU A 256 16.53 1.56 -7.87
CA LEU A 256 15.30 1.27 -7.12
C LEU A 256 14.43 2.52 -6.88
N LYS A 257 14.91 3.72 -7.25
CA LYS A 257 14.20 4.99 -7.00
C LYS A 257 12.79 5.01 -7.61
N GLY A 258 12.58 4.34 -8.73
CA GLY A 258 11.25 4.22 -9.37
C GLY A 258 10.22 3.42 -8.56
N LEU A 259 10.64 2.66 -7.54
CA LEU A 259 9.76 1.87 -6.66
C LEU A 259 9.28 2.68 -5.44
N GLU A 260 10.01 3.74 -5.05
CA GLU A 260 9.59 4.67 -4.00
C GLU A 260 8.36 5.46 -4.47
N GLY A 261 7.39 5.66 -3.63
CA GLY A 261 6.15 6.35 -4.00
C GLY A 261 5.49 7.07 -2.84
#